data_1113a523c5d04e4a4eb983197254edb0
#
_entry.id   1113a523c5d04e4a4eb983197254edb0
#
_cell.length_a   1.000
_cell.length_b   1.000
_cell.length_c   1.000
_cell.angle_alpha   90.00
_cell.angle_beta   90.00
_cell.angle_gamma   90.00
#
_symmetry.space_group_name_H-M   'P 1'
#
loop_
_entity.id
_entity.type
_entity.pdbx_description
1 polymer ?
#
loop_
_entity_poly.entity_id
_entity_poly.type
_entity_poly.pdbx_seq_one_letter_code
_entity_poly.pdbx_strand_id
1 'polypeptide(L)'
;NAEAKRTRRILEVGKRAEWKLVLNGTPVSRNLLDMWPQMEFLSPKILGMSLTEYKNTFTKWTRVTKRIGMRSYTKEYVTGMENVDYLHSLIRHYVYECDLRLNITQKWHNVPYCITDESRQRYNDIKEDYLSDETLEWKNNNIFLAMTTEMQVAYTIDEGKMEAVSRLLQDLPQDETIIFCRFIVAQEECRKRWPKVTVLSMQKESLGLNLQAYRHTIFFDRVWDYALLLQASRRTYRTGQEQDCHYYELTGNVGLEHMMAENIKKKVSMSEYLKKITKEELRKAL
;
A
#
# COMPACT_ATOMS: atom_id res chain seq x y z
N ASN A 1 -11.81 -7.66 -3.33
CA ASN A 1 -12.66 -8.41 -2.39
C ASN A 1 -13.91 -8.91 -3.11
N ALA A 2 -14.08 -10.24 -3.22
CA ALA A 2 -15.18 -10.90 -3.93
C ALA A 2 -16.58 -10.57 -3.36
N GLU A 3 -16.67 -10.33 -2.05
CA GLU A 3 -17.94 -10.07 -1.35
C GLU A 3 -18.36 -8.61 -1.36
N ALA A 4 -17.51 -7.69 -1.83
CA ALA A 4 -17.81 -6.27 -1.84
C ALA A 4 -19.01 -5.94 -2.76
N LYS A 5 -19.87 -5.02 -2.32
CA LYS A 5 -21.03 -4.57 -3.12
C LYS A 5 -20.63 -4.09 -4.53
N ARG A 6 -19.47 -3.41 -4.64
CA ARG A 6 -18.93 -2.96 -5.94
C ARG A 6 -18.60 -4.14 -6.85
N THR A 7 -17.93 -5.18 -6.33
CA THR A 7 -17.58 -6.38 -7.09
C THR A 7 -18.83 -7.07 -7.61
N ARG A 8 -19.85 -7.30 -6.77
CA ARG A 8 -21.12 -7.91 -7.19
C ARG A 8 -21.79 -7.12 -8.31
N ARG A 9 -21.81 -5.79 -8.23
CA ARG A 9 -22.38 -4.93 -9.28
C ARG A 9 -21.59 -5.05 -10.58
N ILE A 10 -20.26 -5.10 -10.54
CA ILE A 10 -19.42 -5.26 -11.72
C ILE A 10 -19.66 -6.62 -12.38
N LEU A 11 -19.76 -7.70 -11.60
CA LEU A 11 -20.08 -9.03 -12.10
C LEU A 11 -21.45 -9.07 -12.79
N GLU A 12 -22.46 -8.41 -12.22
CA GLU A 12 -23.79 -8.33 -12.85
C GLU A 12 -23.78 -7.56 -14.18
N VAL A 13 -23.09 -6.42 -14.22
CA VAL A 13 -22.91 -5.66 -15.47
C VAL A 13 -22.15 -6.50 -16.50
N GLY A 14 -21.11 -7.22 -16.06
CA GLY A 14 -20.30 -8.08 -16.90
C GLY A 14 -21.08 -9.23 -17.58
N LYS A 15 -22.19 -9.70 -16.99
CA LYS A 15 -23.03 -10.73 -17.61
C LYS A 15 -23.63 -10.32 -18.96
N ARG A 16 -23.79 -9.02 -19.18
CA ARG A 16 -24.39 -8.45 -20.41
C ARG A 16 -23.33 -8.14 -21.48
N ALA A 17 -22.04 -8.22 -21.14
CA ALA A 17 -20.97 -7.90 -22.08
C ALA A 17 -20.56 -9.14 -22.87
N GLU A 18 -20.52 -9.02 -24.20
CA GLU A 18 -20.04 -10.06 -25.11
C GLU A 18 -18.53 -10.23 -24.98
N TRP A 19 -17.79 -9.12 -24.97
CA TRP A 19 -16.34 -9.10 -24.83
C TRP A 19 -15.93 -8.50 -23.49
N LYS A 20 -14.93 -9.12 -22.86
CA LYS A 20 -14.47 -8.73 -21.51
C LYS A 20 -12.96 -8.73 -21.45
N LEU A 21 -12.42 -7.69 -20.85
CA LEU A 21 -10.99 -7.54 -20.61
C LEU A 21 -10.76 -6.98 -19.21
N VAL A 22 -9.81 -7.55 -18.48
CA VAL A 22 -9.33 -7.03 -17.20
C VAL A 22 -7.90 -6.57 -17.37
N LEU A 23 -7.65 -5.28 -17.17
CA LEU A 23 -6.31 -4.69 -17.15
C LEU A 23 -5.91 -4.39 -15.70
N ASN A 24 -4.90 -5.09 -15.19
CA ASN A 24 -4.47 -4.95 -13.82
C ASN A 24 -2.94 -5.13 -13.71
N GLY A 25 -2.26 -4.16 -13.10
CA GLY A 25 -0.81 -4.26 -12.86
C GLY A 25 -0.44 -5.09 -11.61
N THR A 26 -1.41 -5.38 -10.73
CA THR A 26 -1.23 -6.18 -9.51
C THR A 26 -2.48 -7.04 -9.27
N PRO A 27 -2.67 -8.13 -10.04
CA PRO A 27 -3.89 -8.94 -9.99
C PRO A 27 -4.13 -9.57 -8.62
N VAL A 28 -3.07 -9.84 -7.88
CA VAL A 28 -3.11 -10.33 -6.49
C VAL A 28 -2.44 -9.29 -5.60
N SER A 29 -3.23 -8.58 -4.79
CA SER A 29 -2.72 -7.55 -3.89
C SER A 29 -2.63 -8.01 -2.43
N ARG A 30 -3.53 -8.87 -1.99
CA ARG A 30 -3.61 -9.36 -0.61
C ARG A 30 -3.40 -10.87 -0.50
N ASN A 31 -4.14 -11.60 -1.29
CA ASN A 31 -4.08 -13.07 -1.36
C ASN A 31 -4.78 -13.57 -2.62
N LEU A 32 -4.71 -14.88 -2.87
CA LEU A 32 -5.29 -15.50 -4.07
C LEU A 32 -6.81 -15.29 -4.22
N LEU A 33 -7.55 -14.91 -3.17
CA LEU A 33 -8.98 -14.63 -3.29
C LEU A 33 -9.29 -13.42 -4.19
N ASP A 34 -8.29 -12.55 -4.43
CA ASP A 34 -8.43 -11.42 -5.35
C ASP A 34 -8.53 -11.87 -6.83
N MET A 35 -8.08 -13.08 -7.17
CA MET A 35 -8.15 -13.63 -8.53
C MET A 35 -9.55 -14.12 -8.88
N TRP A 36 -10.29 -14.70 -7.93
CA TRP A 36 -11.60 -15.28 -8.21
C TRP A 36 -12.56 -14.30 -8.91
N PRO A 37 -12.80 -13.08 -8.40
CA PRO A 37 -13.73 -12.15 -9.05
C PRO A 37 -13.25 -11.65 -10.40
N GLN A 38 -11.95 -11.67 -10.69
CA GLN A 38 -11.41 -11.28 -11.98
C GLN A 38 -11.69 -12.37 -13.03
N MET A 39 -11.46 -13.63 -12.67
CA MET A 39 -11.76 -14.77 -13.55
C MET A 39 -13.27 -14.96 -13.72
N GLU A 40 -14.05 -14.81 -12.66
CA GLU A 40 -15.52 -14.85 -12.71
C GLU A 40 -16.09 -13.75 -13.60
N PHE A 41 -15.51 -12.55 -13.58
CA PHE A 41 -15.89 -11.47 -14.50
C PHE A 41 -15.60 -11.84 -15.95
N LEU A 42 -14.43 -12.40 -16.25
CA LEU A 42 -14.06 -12.82 -17.61
C LEU A 42 -14.98 -13.94 -18.09
N SER A 43 -15.03 -15.03 -17.39
CA SER A 43 -15.97 -16.14 -17.61
C SER A 43 -16.01 -17.07 -16.39
N PRO A 44 -17.20 -17.42 -15.87
CA PRO A 44 -17.34 -18.42 -14.82
C PRO A 44 -16.74 -19.79 -15.18
N LYS A 45 -16.64 -20.09 -16.48
CA LYS A 45 -16.10 -21.36 -16.99
C LYS A 45 -14.59 -21.50 -16.79
N ILE A 46 -13.85 -20.41 -16.58
CA ILE A 46 -12.39 -20.44 -16.43
C ILE A 46 -12.00 -21.23 -15.18
N LEU A 47 -12.61 -20.93 -14.06
CA LEU A 47 -12.36 -21.64 -12.80
C LEU A 47 -13.34 -22.81 -12.61
N GLY A 48 -14.58 -22.68 -13.08
CA GLY A 48 -15.63 -23.70 -12.95
C GLY A 48 -16.04 -23.99 -11.51
N MET A 49 -15.80 -23.04 -10.56
CA MET A 49 -16.04 -23.24 -9.15
C MET A 49 -16.59 -21.98 -8.47
N SER A 50 -17.45 -22.19 -7.48
CA SER A 50 -17.97 -21.13 -6.63
C SER A 50 -16.86 -20.48 -5.79
N LEU A 51 -17.13 -19.30 -5.20
CA LEU A 51 -16.19 -18.63 -4.30
C LEU A 51 -15.81 -19.51 -3.10
N THR A 52 -16.77 -20.30 -2.58
CA THR A 52 -16.52 -21.18 -1.44
C THR A 52 -15.60 -22.34 -1.82
N GLU A 53 -15.85 -22.98 -2.96
CA GLU A 53 -14.98 -24.04 -3.48
C GLU A 53 -13.59 -23.51 -3.80
N TYR A 54 -13.49 -22.34 -4.43
CA TYR A 54 -12.23 -21.67 -4.71
C TYR A 54 -11.43 -21.37 -3.43
N LYS A 55 -12.12 -20.83 -2.41
CA LYS A 55 -11.50 -20.55 -1.10
C LYS A 55 -10.95 -21.84 -0.47
N ASN A 56 -11.73 -22.91 -0.45
CA ASN A 56 -11.32 -24.19 0.13
C ASN A 56 -10.20 -24.88 -0.66
N THR A 57 -10.12 -24.65 -1.97
CA THR A 57 -9.10 -25.27 -2.83
C THR A 57 -7.76 -24.53 -2.77
N PHE A 58 -7.78 -23.20 -2.71
CA PHE A 58 -6.56 -22.39 -2.91
C PHE A 58 -6.09 -21.65 -1.68
N THR A 59 -6.84 -21.67 -0.56
CA THR A 59 -6.41 -20.97 0.65
C THR A 59 -6.58 -21.83 1.90
N LYS A 60 -5.55 -21.79 2.77
CA LYS A 60 -5.69 -22.19 4.17
C LYS A 60 -6.39 -21.08 4.93
N TRP A 61 -7.37 -21.40 5.72
CA TRP A 61 -8.08 -20.43 6.53
C TRP A 61 -8.42 -20.98 7.90
N THR A 62 -8.57 -20.06 8.87
CA THR A 62 -8.92 -20.39 10.25
C THR A 62 -10.13 -19.56 10.66
N ARG A 63 -10.99 -20.15 11.51
CA ARG A 63 -12.12 -19.45 12.12
C ARG A 63 -11.75 -19.02 13.53
N VAL A 64 -11.91 -17.74 13.81
CA VAL A 64 -11.76 -17.19 15.16
C VAL A 64 -13.11 -16.70 15.62
N THR A 65 -13.64 -17.30 16.68
CA THR A 65 -14.90 -16.86 17.31
C THR A 65 -14.55 -16.01 18.51
N LYS A 66 -14.97 -14.75 18.48
CA LYS A 66 -14.86 -13.81 19.61
C LYS A 66 -16.24 -13.63 20.25
N ARG A 67 -16.27 -13.62 21.58
CA ARG A 67 -17.46 -13.24 22.36
C ARG A 67 -17.30 -11.80 22.84
N ILE A 68 -18.32 -10.97 22.58
CA ILE A 68 -18.44 -9.61 23.11
C ILE A 68 -19.79 -9.56 23.84
N GLY A 69 -19.75 -9.67 25.15
CA GLY A 69 -20.96 -9.83 25.97
C GLY A 69 -21.70 -11.13 25.60
N MET A 70 -23.02 -11.03 25.33
CA MET A 70 -23.87 -12.16 24.93
C MET A 70 -23.82 -12.49 23.43
N ARG A 71 -23.08 -11.74 22.62
CA ARG A 71 -22.98 -11.96 21.18
C ARG A 71 -21.64 -12.63 20.82
N SER A 72 -21.69 -13.64 19.95
CA SER A 72 -20.49 -14.26 19.38
C SER A 72 -20.34 -13.85 17.91
N TYR A 73 -19.15 -13.46 17.53
CA TYR A 73 -18.79 -13.14 16.14
C TYR A 73 -17.72 -14.13 15.68
N THR A 74 -18.01 -14.82 14.58
CA THR A 74 -17.03 -15.70 13.92
C THR A 74 -16.48 -14.98 12.71
N LYS A 75 -15.15 -14.86 12.66
CA LYS A 75 -14.44 -14.27 11.53
C LYS A 75 -13.43 -15.26 10.97
N GLU A 76 -13.41 -15.36 9.64
CA GLU A 76 -12.48 -16.22 8.92
C GLU A 76 -11.28 -15.41 8.45
N TYR A 77 -10.09 -16.00 8.62
CA TYR A 77 -8.83 -15.41 8.19
C TYR A 77 -8.08 -16.39 7.30
N VAL A 78 -7.61 -15.91 6.15
CA VAL A 78 -6.69 -16.67 5.31
C VAL A 78 -5.34 -16.71 6.00
N THR A 79 -4.82 -17.91 6.23
CA THR A 79 -3.55 -18.16 6.92
C THR A 79 -2.44 -18.63 6.00
N GLY A 80 -2.78 -19.04 4.78
CA GLY A 80 -1.83 -19.49 3.78
C GLY A 80 -2.47 -19.70 2.41
N MET A 81 -1.66 -20.12 1.45
CA MET A 81 -2.06 -20.43 0.08
C MET A 81 -1.74 -21.88 -0.22
N GLU A 82 -2.58 -22.54 -1.00
CA GLU A 82 -2.42 -23.93 -1.43
C GLU A 82 -2.70 -24.06 -2.93
N ASN A 83 -2.21 -25.14 -3.52
CA ASN A 83 -2.51 -25.52 -4.92
C ASN A 83 -2.27 -24.41 -5.95
N VAL A 84 -1.24 -23.57 -5.73
CA VAL A 84 -0.94 -22.41 -6.58
C VAL A 84 -0.67 -22.84 -8.02
N ASP A 85 0.07 -23.94 -8.23
CA ASP A 85 0.38 -24.45 -9.56
C ASP A 85 -0.88 -24.93 -10.30
N TYR A 86 -1.84 -25.50 -9.56
CA TYR A 86 -3.13 -25.87 -10.13
C TYR A 86 -3.92 -24.62 -10.56
N LEU A 87 -3.95 -23.56 -9.76
CA LEU A 87 -4.55 -22.29 -10.17
C LEU A 87 -3.89 -21.74 -11.44
N HIS A 88 -2.55 -21.72 -11.49
CA HIS A 88 -1.82 -21.31 -12.67
C HIS A 88 -2.20 -22.13 -13.91
N SER A 89 -2.35 -23.44 -13.77
CA SER A 89 -2.76 -24.32 -14.88
C SER A 89 -4.14 -23.97 -15.44
N LEU A 90 -5.09 -23.54 -14.57
CA LEU A 90 -6.45 -23.15 -14.98
C LEU A 90 -6.48 -21.81 -15.70
N ILE A 91 -5.67 -20.83 -15.25
CA ILE A 91 -5.77 -19.43 -15.72
C ILE A 91 -4.78 -19.07 -16.81
N ARG A 92 -3.68 -19.81 -17.02
CA ARG A 92 -2.55 -19.45 -17.90
C ARG A 92 -2.95 -19.10 -19.34
N HIS A 93 -4.03 -19.67 -19.87
CA HIS A 93 -4.50 -19.39 -21.22
C HIS A 93 -5.35 -18.10 -21.33
N TYR A 94 -5.72 -17.51 -20.20
CA TYR A 94 -6.57 -16.33 -20.10
C TYR A 94 -5.82 -15.12 -19.50
N VAL A 95 -4.58 -15.34 -19.06
CA VAL A 95 -3.74 -14.28 -18.45
C VAL A 95 -2.54 -14.06 -19.37
N TYR A 96 -2.42 -12.83 -19.82
CA TYR A 96 -1.24 -12.36 -20.53
C TYR A 96 -0.44 -11.43 -19.61
N GLU A 97 0.77 -11.81 -19.30
CA GLU A 97 1.70 -11.01 -18.51
C GLU A 97 2.67 -10.31 -19.46
N CYS A 98 2.76 -9.00 -19.31
CA CYS A 98 3.70 -8.18 -20.06
C CYS A 98 4.54 -7.37 -19.09
N ASP A 99 5.84 -7.63 -19.07
CA ASP A 99 6.80 -6.80 -18.37
C ASP A 99 7.09 -5.55 -19.19
N LEU A 100 6.90 -4.39 -18.57
CA LEU A 100 7.31 -3.15 -19.18
C LEU A 100 8.85 -3.07 -19.16
N ARG A 101 9.45 -3.21 -20.33
CA ARG A 101 10.89 -3.04 -20.52
C ARG A 101 11.13 -1.73 -21.25
N LEU A 102 11.71 -0.77 -20.55
CA LEU A 102 12.15 0.51 -21.10
C LEU A 102 13.68 0.54 -21.12
N ASN A 103 14.26 1.30 -22.05
CA ASN A 103 15.72 1.51 -22.13
C ASN A 103 16.20 2.57 -21.11
N ILE A 104 15.49 2.72 -20.01
CA ILE A 104 15.77 3.65 -18.92
C ILE A 104 15.79 2.88 -17.60
N THR A 105 16.43 3.43 -16.58
CA THR A 105 16.57 2.80 -15.27
C THR A 105 15.71 3.48 -14.22
N GLN A 106 15.42 2.75 -13.14
CA GLN A 106 14.79 3.26 -11.93
C GLN A 106 15.86 3.35 -10.83
N LYS A 107 16.12 4.55 -10.34
CA LYS A 107 17.11 4.79 -9.28
C LYS A 107 16.40 5.23 -8.02
N TRP A 108 16.58 4.46 -6.95
CA TRP A 108 15.97 4.72 -5.64
C TRP A 108 17.00 5.35 -4.70
N HIS A 109 16.61 6.47 -4.08
CA HIS A 109 17.44 7.25 -3.18
C HIS A 109 16.75 7.34 -1.82
N ASN A 110 17.51 7.06 -0.76
CA ASN A 110 17.04 7.29 0.59
C ASN A 110 17.43 8.70 1.04
N VAL A 111 16.47 9.49 1.49
CA VAL A 111 16.67 10.85 1.97
C VAL A 111 16.39 10.89 3.47
N PRO A 112 17.44 10.82 4.29
CA PRO A 112 17.29 10.83 5.75
C PRO A 112 16.91 12.23 6.26
N TYR A 113 16.07 12.26 7.31
CA TYR A 113 15.77 13.47 8.06
C TYR A 113 15.63 13.17 9.54
N CYS A 114 15.76 14.20 10.37
CA CYS A 114 15.52 14.13 11.80
C CYS A 114 14.27 14.94 12.14
N ILE A 115 13.38 14.37 12.91
CA ILE A 115 12.23 15.09 13.43
C ILE A 115 12.65 15.98 14.62
N THR A 116 11.91 17.06 14.83
CA THR A 116 12.07 17.96 15.97
C THR A 116 11.72 17.25 17.29
N ASP A 117 12.20 17.77 18.40
CA ASP A 117 11.90 17.22 19.74
C ASP A 117 10.40 17.31 20.05
N GLU A 118 9.71 18.35 19.60
CA GLU A 118 8.26 18.50 19.76
C GLU A 118 7.49 17.40 19.03
N SER A 119 7.83 17.12 17.78
CA SER A 119 7.22 16.04 17.01
C SER A 119 7.56 14.67 17.59
N ARG A 120 8.77 14.51 18.11
CA ARG A 120 9.21 13.29 18.79
C ARG A 120 8.42 13.04 20.07
N GLN A 121 8.18 14.09 20.87
CA GLN A 121 7.36 13.96 22.07
C GLN A 121 5.93 13.52 21.71
N ARG A 122 5.29 14.18 20.77
CA ARG A 122 3.94 13.79 20.29
C ARG A 122 3.90 12.35 19.77
N TYR A 123 4.90 11.95 19.00
CA TYR A 123 5.03 10.58 18.49
C TYR A 123 5.11 9.55 19.64
N ASN A 124 5.90 9.84 20.68
CA ASN A 124 6.05 8.97 21.84
C ASN A 124 4.79 8.94 22.70
N ASP A 125 4.12 10.07 22.89
CA ASP A 125 2.87 10.16 23.66
C ASP A 125 1.79 9.28 23.01
N ILE A 126 1.58 9.39 21.70
CA ILE A 126 0.63 8.53 20.95
C ILE A 126 1.03 7.06 21.09
N LYS A 127 2.30 6.74 20.92
CA LYS A 127 2.79 5.37 21.09
C LYS A 127 2.43 4.79 22.46
N GLU A 128 2.71 5.55 23.52
CA GLU A 128 2.45 5.09 24.90
C GLU A 128 0.95 5.00 25.19
N ASP A 129 0.13 5.94 24.73
CA ASP A 129 -1.32 5.90 24.89
C ASP A 129 -1.91 4.59 24.34
N TYR A 130 -1.50 4.18 23.13
CA TYR A 130 -1.99 2.93 22.52
C TYR A 130 -1.39 1.66 23.13
N LEU A 131 -0.12 1.69 23.52
CA LEU A 131 0.56 0.50 24.04
C LEU A 131 0.39 0.31 25.55
N SER A 132 0.03 1.34 26.31
CA SER A 132 -0.25 1.23 27.73
C SER A 132 -1.69 0.84 28.03
N ASP A 133 -2.64 1.13 27.13
CA ASP A 133 -4.02 0.74 27.29
C ASP A 133 -4.18 -0.79 27.16
N GLU A 134 -4.46 -1.45 28.28
CA GLU A 134 -4.69 -2.91 28.34
C GLU A 134 -6.03 -3.31 27.71
N THR A 135 -6.96 -2.38 27.54
CA THR A 135 -8.27 -2.65 26.94
C THR A 135 -8.19 -2.71 25.42
N LEU A 136 -7.15 -2.11 24.81
CA LEU A 136 -6.95 -2.11 23.38
C LEU A 136 -6.31 -3.42 22.87
N GLU A 137 -6.98 -4.04 21.93
CA GLU A 137 -6.41 -5.17 21.17
C GLU A 137 -5.41 -4.65 20.12
N TRP A 138 -4.21 -4.27 20.52
CA TRP A 138 -3.18 -3.72 19.63
C TRP A 138 -2.84 -4.62 18.42
N LYS A 139 -3.09 -5.94 18.50
CA LYS A 139 -2.99 -6.87 17.35
C LYS A 139 -4.19 -6.77 16.38
N ASN A 140 -5.19 -5.97 16.68
CA ASN A 140 -6.25 -5.67 15.73
C ASN A 140 -5.71 -4.76 14.63
N ASN A 141 -5.80 -5.19 13.38
CA ASN A 141 -5.30 -4.42 12.24
C ASN A 141 -5.83 -2.99 12.16
N ASN A 142 -7.08 -2.73 12.57
CA ASN A 142 -7.66 -1.40 12.52
C ASN A 142 -7.08 -0.50 13.62
N ILE A 143 -6.91 -1.04 14.84
CA ILE A 143 -6.31 -0.31 15.96
C ILE A 143 -4.85 0.01 15.64
N PHE A 144 -4.09 -0.97 15.18
CA PHE A 144 -2.70 -0.75 14.78
C PHE A 144 -2.57 0.26 13.63
N LEU A 145 -3.46 0.20 12.64
CA LEU A 145 -3.46 1.16 11.54
C LEU A 145 -3.83 2.57 12.01
N ALA A 146 -4.76 2.70 12.96
CA ALA A 146 -5.11 3.98 13.58
C ALA A 146 -3.90 4.55 14.33
N MET A 147 -3.31 3.78 15.24
CA MET A 147 -2.10 4.16 15.98
C MET A 147 -1.00 4.64 15.04
N THR A 148 -0.59 3.82 14.08
CA THR A 148 0.51 4.17 13.17
C THR A 148 0.17 5.34 12.25
N THR A 149 -1.11 5.58 11.96
CA THR A 149 -1.55 6.75 11.20
C THR A 149 -1.45 8.02 12.05
N GLU A 150 -1.90 8.00 13.30
CA GLU A 150 -1.77 9.13 14.22
C GLU A 150 -0.31 9.45 14.51
N MET A 151 0.52 8.43 14.75
CA MET A 151 1.97 8.60 14.91
C MET A 151 2.61 9.26 13.69
N GLN A 152 2.22 8.88 12.45
CA GLN A 152 2.73 9.55 11.25
C GLN A 152 2.26 10.99 11.13
N VAL A 153 1.00 11.27 11.49
CA VAL A 153 0.45 12.65 11.46
C VAL A 153 1.22 13.56 12.41
N ALA A 154 1.70 13.05 13.55
CA ALA A 154 2.46 13.83 14.52
C ALA A 154 3.72 14.49 13.95
N TYR A 155 4.32 13.90 12.90
CA TYR A 155 5.55 14.42 12.29
C TYR A 155 5.45 14.63 10.76
N THR A 156 4.25 14.52 10.17
CA THR A 156 4.13 14.56 8.70
C THR A 156 4.59 15.89 8.09
N ILE A 157 4.35 17.01 8.79
CA ILE A 157 4.79 18.35 8.39
C ILE A 157 5.92 18.91 9.32
N ASP A 158 6.68 18.02 9.94
CA ASP A 158 7.81 18.39 10.78
C ASP A 158 8.85 19.21 10.01
N GLU A 159 9.41 20.25 10.63
CA GLU A 159 10.34 21.18 9.96
C GLU A 159 11.62 20.48 9.48
N GLY A 160 12.14 19.51 10.21
CA GLY A 160 13.31 18.75 9.78
C GLY A 160 13.05 17.95 8.49
N LYS A 161 11.81 17.43 8.32
CA LYS A 161 11.36 16.77 7.08
C LYS A 161 11.21 17.79 5.95
N MET A 162 10.59 18.92 6.23
CA MET A 162 10.38 19.99 5.25
C MET A 162 11.71 20.58 4.76
N GLU A 163 12.68 20.77 5.64
CA GLU A 163 14.04 21.22 5.30
C GLU A 163 14.80 20.19 4.44
N ALA A 164 14.66 18.89 4.74
CA ALA A 164 15.28 17.84 3.93
C ALA A 164 14.75 17.85 2.49
N VAL A 165 13.45 18.05 2.30
CA VAL A 165 12.85 18.22 0.97
C VAL A 165 13.29 19.53 0.32
N SER A 166 13.35 20.63 1.06
CA SER A 166 13.82 21.91 0.52
C SER A 166 15.25 21.82 0.01
N ARG A 167 16.15 21.15 0.74
CA ARG A 167 17.52 20.90 0.28
C ARG A 167 17.55 20.04 -0.99
N LEU A 168 16.77 18.95 -1.01
CA LEU A 168 16.68 18.10 -2.19
C LEU A 168 16.19 18.86 -3.42
N LEU A 169 15.19 19.73 -3.27
CA LEU A 169 14.64 20.54 -4.38
C LEU A 169 15.55 21.65 -4.86
N GLN A 170 16.64 21.99 -4.17
CA GLN A 170 17.67 22.89 -4.69
C GLN A 170 18.47 22.27 -5.83
N ASP A 171 18.63 20.94 -5.77
CA ASP A 171 19.41 20.17 -6.74
C ASP A 171 18.54 19.56 -7.86
N LEU A 172 17.21 19.68 -7.77
CA LEU A 172 16.28 19.07 -8.72
C LEU A 172 15.51 20.11 -9.55
N PRO A 173 15.27 19.83 -10.84
CA PRO A 173 14.38 20.65 -11.67
C PRO A 173 12.94 20.52 -11.17
N GLN A 174 12.38 21.61 -10.64
CA GLN A 174 11.08 21.59 -9.98
C GLN A 174 9.91 21.28 -10.92
N ASP A 175 10.01 21.64 -12.19
CA ASP A 175 9.04 21.37 -13.25
C ASP A 175 9.03 19.90 -13.70
N GLU A 176 10.13 19.17 -13.48
CA GLU A 176 10.24 17.73 -13.71
C GLU A 176 10.09 16.89 -12.43
N THR A 177 9.73 17.54 -11.32
CA THR A 177 9.63 16.89 -10.00
C THR A 177 8.17 16.82 -9.54
N ILE A 178 7.80 15.66 -8.99
CA ILE A 178 6.50 15.40 -8.40
C ILE A 178 6.66 14.92 -6.95
N ILE A 179 5.77 15.37 -6.07
CA ILE A 179 5.71 14.92 -4.67
C ILE A 179 4.42 14.16 -4.46
N PHE A 180 4.51 12.91 -4.01
CA PHE A 180 3.38 12.13 -3.55
C PHE A 180 3.25 12.19 -2.04
N CYS A 181 2.13 12.73 -1.56
CA CYS A 181 1.78 12.80 -0.14
C CYS A 181 0.62 11.84 0.18
N ARG A 182 0.68 11.24 1.36
CA ARG A 182 -0.42 10.43 1.90
C ARG A 182 -1.51 11.28 2.54
N PHE A 183 -1.11 12.29 3.31
CA PHE A 183 -1.99 13.12 4.13
C PHE A 183 -2.35 14.43 3.43
N ILE A 184 -3.61 14.88 3.62
CA ILE A 184 -4.11 16.13 3.03
C ILE A 184 -3.30 17.32 3.56
N VAL A 185 -3.03 17.36 4.87
CA VAL A 185 -2.25 18.44 5.50
C VAL A 185 -0.85 18.55 4.89
N ALA A 186 -0.22 17.41 4.57
CA ALA A 186 1.08 17.41 3.89
C ALA A 186 0.98 17.95 2.45
N GLN A 187 -0.09 17.59 1.72
CA GLN A 187 -0.31 18.11 0.36
C GLN A 187 -0.48 19.64 0.36
N GLU A 188 -1.26 20.17 1.30
CA GLU A 188 -1.51 21.61 1.43
C GLU A 188 -0.22 22.35 1.77
N GLU A 189 0.53 21.86 2.75
CA GLU A 189 1.79 22.50 3.15
C GLU A 189 2.86 22.41 2.05
N CYS A 190 3.00 21.27 1.38
CA CYS A 190 3.91 21.14 0.24
C CYS A 190 3.56 22.10 -0.91
N ARG A 191 2.27 22.24 -1.27
CA ARG A 191 1.83 23.20 -2.30
C ARG A 191 2.12 24.64 -1.92
N LYS A 192 1.97 24.98 -0.65
CA LYS A 192 2.25 26.31 -0.15
C LYS A 192 3.75 26.62 -0.17
N ARG A 193 4.58 25.66 0.28
CA ARG A 193 6.03 25.85 0.42
C ARG A 193 6.77 25.76 -0.91
N TRP A 194 6.31 24.87 -1.83
CA TRP A 194 6.93 24.65 -3.14
C TRP A 194 5.90 24.77 -4.29
N PRO A 195 5.44 25.99 -4.59
CA PRO A 195 4.33 26.20 -5.53
C PRO A 195 4.64 25.83 -6.98
N LYS A 196 5.92 25.63 -7.32
CA LYS A 196 6.35 25.20 -8.67
C LYS A 196 6.41 23.68 -8.82
N VAL A 197 6.34 22.92 -7.71
CA VAL A 197 6.41 21.47 -7.73
C VAL A 197 5.01 20.88 -7.79
N THR A 198 4.81 19.86 -8.62
CA THR A 198 3.53 19.15 -8.68
C THR A 198 3.34 18.27 -7.44
N VAL A 199 2.28 18.50 -6.67
CA VAL A 199 1.96 17.75 -5.44
C VAL A 199 0.67 16.98 -5.63
N LEU A 200 0.73 15.65 -5.49
CA LEU A 200 -0.37 14.72 -5.72
C LEU A 200 -0.64 13.82 -4.50
N SER A 201 -1.87 13.34 -4.43
CA SER A 201 -2.28 12.34 -3.44
C SER A 201 -1.78 10.95 -3.81
N MET A 202 -1.11 10.28 -2.88
CA MET A 202 -0.66 8.90 -3.05
C MET A 202 -1.81 7.92 -3.34
N GLN A 203 -2.99 8.13 -2.73
CA GLN A 203 -4.13 7.21 -2.85
C GLN A 203 -5.06 7.51 -4.02
N LYS A 204 -5.31 8.78 -4.32
CA LYS A 204 -6.31 9.18 -5.33
C LYS A 204 -5.69 9.36 -6.70
N GLU A 205 -4.59 10.08 -6.75
CA GLU A 205 -3.99 10.57 -7.99
C GLU A 205 -2.86 9.67 -8.51
N SER A 206 -2.39 8.72 -7.71
CA SER A 206 -1.54 7.62 -8.21
C SER A 206 -2.29 6.69 -9.18
N LEU A 207 -3.61 6.81 -9.30
CA LEU A 207 -4.45 6.02 -10.20
C LEU A 207 -4.88 6.84 -11.42
N GLY A 208 -4.50 6.39 -12.61
CA GLY A 208 -5.05 6.89 -13.89
C GLY A 208 -4.33 8.06 -14.54
N LEU A 209 -3.42 8.77 -13.87
CA LEU A 209 -2.66 9.88 -14.48
C LEU A 209 -1.47 9.38 -15.30
N ASN A 210 -1.14 10.12 -16.36
CA ASN A 210 0.06 9.95 -17.14
C ASN A 210 1.09 10.98 -16.68
N LEU A 211 2.12 10.50 -15.97
CA LEU A 211 3.13 11.35 -15.34
C LEU A 211 4.54 11.13 -15.92
N GLN A 212 4.63 10.65 -17.17
CA GLN A 212 5.89 10.40 -17.84
C GLN A 212 6.72 11.68 -18.13
N ALA A 213 6.14 12.85 -17.99
CA ALA A 213 6.90 14.11 -18.08
C ALA A 213 7.79 14.36 -16.83
N TYR A 214 7.50 13.65 -15.74
CA TYR A 214 8.25 13.80 -14.49
C TYR A 214 9.25 12.67 -14.35
N ARG A 215 10.52 13.00 -14.17
CA ARG A 215 11.59 12.01 -13.92
C ARG A 215 12.01 11.92 -12.45
N HIS A 216 11.67 12.92 -11.63
CA HIS A 216 11.96 12.94 -10.20
C HIS A 216 10.67 12.78 -9.40
N THR A 217 10.61 11.75 -8.56
CA THR A 217 9.46 11.46 -7.71
C THR A 217 9.87 11.42 -6.24
N ILE A 218 9.30 12.29 -5.43
CA ILE A 218 9.51 12.31 -3.99
C ILE A 218 8.32 11.63 -3.32
N PHE A 219 8.55 10.54 -2.63
CA PHE A 219 7.59 9.90 -1.74
C PHE A 219 7.70 10.56 -0.36
N PHE A 220 6.82 11.53 -0.11
CA PHE A 220 6.87 12.37 1.09
C PHE A 220 6.53 11.58 2.35
N ASP A 221 5.56 10.67 2.27
CA ASP A 221 5.15 9.81 3.38
C ASP A 221 5.37 8.34 3.05
N ARG A 222 5.84 7.58 4.03
CA ARG A 222 5.93 6.12 3.89
C ARG A 222 4.55 5.46 3.97
N VAL A 223 4.42 4.35 3.28
CA VAL A 223 3.19 3.55 3.24
C VAL A 223 3.48 2.09 3.60
N TRP A 224 2.48 1.39 4.12
CA TRP A 224 2.56 -0.05 4.39
C TRP A 224 2.38 -0.90 3.14
N ASP A 225 1.71 -0.35 2.12
CA ASP A 225 1.30 -1.10 0.94
C ASP A 225 2.32 -0.96 -0.18
N TYR A 226 3.08 -2.03 -0.42
CA TYR A 226 4.02 -2.12 -1.53
C TYR A 226 3.35 -1.92 -2.90
N ALA A 227 2.11 -2.42 -3.07
CA ALA A 227 1.40 -2.26 -4.33
C ALA A 227 1.08 -0.79 -4.63
N LEU A 228 0.75 -0.01 -3.60
CA LEU A 228 0.52 1.43 -3.74
C LEU A 228 1.78 2.17 -4.16
N LEU A 229 2.92 1.85 -3.53
CA LEU A 229 4.23 2.43 -3.89
C LEU A 229 4.60 2.08 -5.34
N LEU A 230 4.45 0.80 -5.71
CA LEU A 230 4.73 0.33 -7.06
C LEU A 230 3.81 0.97 -8.11
N GLN A 231 2.52 1.14 -7.81
CA GLN A 231 1.57 1.80 -8.70
C GLN A 231 1.93 3.27 -8.91
N ALA A 232 2.33 3.98 -7.86
CA ALA A 232 2.76 5.37 -7.96
C ALA A 232 4.06 5.49 -8.79
N SER A 233 5.07 4.65 -8.55
CA SER A 233 6.32 4.68 -9.33
C SER A 233 6.10 4.37 -10.82
N ARG A 234 5.17 3.46 -11.14
CA ARG A 234 4.81 3.13 -12.53
C ARG A 234 4.04 4.22 -13.27
N ARG A 235 3.74 5.36 -12.64
CA ARG A 235 3.16 6.53 -13.31
C ARG A 235 4.19 7.36 -14.04
N THR A 236 5.40 7.40 -13.52
CA THR A 236 6.56 8.07 -14.14
C THR A 236 7.37 7.10 -15.00
N TYR A 237 7.63 5.87 -14.50
CA TYR A 237 8.27 4.80 -15.28
C TYR A 237 7.25 4.14 -16.20
N ARG A 238 7.08 4.71 -17.38
CA ARG A 238 6.02 4.35 -18.31
C ARG A 238 6.45 4.59 -19.75
N THR A 239 5.80 3.95 -20.73
CA THR A 239 5.97 4.22 -22.15
C THR A 239 5.85 5.71 -22.44
N GLY A 240 6.83 6.28 -23.12
CA GLY A 240 6.96 7.71 -23.37
C GLY A 240 7.88 8.46 -22.41
N GLN A 241 8.40 7.79 -21.38
CA GLN A 241 9.51 8.29 -20.57
C GLN A 241 10.82 7.92 -21.28
N GLU A 242 11.68 8.90 -21.50
CA GLU A 242 12.95 8.75 -22.23
C GLU A 242 14.18 8.89 -21.33
N GLN A 243 13.95 9.29 -20.07
CA GLN A 243 15.04 9.54 -19.11
C GLN A 243 14.92 8.60 -17.90
N ASP A 244 16.06 8.38 -17.22
CA ASP A 244 16.09 7.61 -15.98
C ASP A 244 15.14 8.22 -14.94
N CYS A 245 14.36 7.37 -14.26
CA CYS A 245 13.46 7.79 -13.21
C CYS A 245 14.15 7.71 -11.84
N HIS A 246 14.12 8.80 -11.11
CA HIS A 246 14.67 8.93 -9.78
C HIS A 246 13.57 8.99 -8.73
N TYR A 247 13.61 8.09 -7.76
CA TYR A 247 12.66 7.99 -6.66
C TYR A 247 13.35 8.31 -5.35
N TYR A 248 12.80 9.25 -4.59
CA TYR A 248 13.35 9.71 -3.33
C TYR A 248 12.39 9.32 -2.20
N GLU A 249 12.82 8.42 -1.34
CA GLU A 249 12.07 8.00 -0.17
C GLU A 249 12.60 8.73 1.06
N LEU A 250 11.76 9.55 1.68
CA LEU A 250 12.09 10.21 2.95
C LEU A 250 12.12 9.17 4.08
N THR A 251 13.13 9.24 4.92
CA THR A 251 13.28 8.33 6.07
C THR A 251 13.63 9.13 7.31
N GLY A 252 12.66 9.26 8.20
CA GLY A 252 12.84 9.89 9.50
C GLY A 252 13.57 8.99 10.49
N ASN A 253 14.18 9.60 11.48
CA ASN A 253 14.83 8.92 12.60
C ASN A 253 13.80 8.41 13.63
N VAL A 254 12.72 7.76 13.16
CA VAL A 254 11.64 7.16 13.96
C VAL A 254 11.48 5.69 13.62
N GLY A 255 11.23 4.87 14.64
CA GLY A 255 11.12 3.42 14.49
C GLY A 255 10.03 2.98 13.52
N LEU A 256 8.90 3.69 13.49
CA LEU A 256 7.80 3.40 12.58
C LEU A 256 8.20 3.40 11.10
N GLU A 257 9.00 4.39 10.66
CA GLU A 257 9.42 4.45 9.25
C GLU A 257 10.41 3.34 8.88
N HIS A 258 11.29 2.98 9.82
CA HIS A 258 12.18 1.84 9.63
C HIS A 258 11.39 0.52 9.52
N MET A 259 10.38 0.34 10.37
CA MET A 259 9.48 -0.81 10.33
C MET A 259 8.72 -0.91 9.01
N MET A 260 8.16 0.21 8.53
CA MET A 260 7.46 0.26 7.25
C MET A 260 8.41 -0.05 6.07
N ALA A 261 9.62 0.51 6.08
CA ALA A 261 10.63 0.24 5.06
C ALA A 261 11.01 -1.24 4.99
N GLU A 262 11.23 -1.89 6.14
CA GLU A 262 11.54 -3.32 6.19
C GLU A 262 10.38 -4.20 5.70
N ASN A 263 9.14 -3.84 6.00
CA ASN A 263 7.97 -4.56 5.50
C ASN A 263 7.81 -4.44 3.97
N ILE A 264 8.03 -3.26 3.41
CA ILE A 264 8.03 -3.05 1.96
C ILE A 264 9.13 -3.87 1.31
N LYS A 265 10.35 -3.85 1.86
CA LYS A 265 11.51 -4.59 1.37
C LYS A 265 11.27 -6.10 1.36
N LYS A 266 10.63 -6.63 2.39
CA LYS A 266 10.25 -8.03 2.51
C LYS A 266 8.96 -8.39 1.76
N LYS A 267 8.24 -7.41 1.20
CA LYS A 267 6.90 -7.54 0.61
C LYS A 267 5.89 -8.20 1.55
N VAL A 268 6.04 -7.96 2.84
CA VAL A 268 5.17 -8.49 3.90
C VAL A 268 4.02 -7.53 4.15
N SER A 269 2.81 -8.05 4.29
CA SER A 269 1.67 -7.21 4.66
C SER A 269 1.75 -6.81 6.15
N MET A 270 1.20 -5.63 6.48
CA MET A 270 1.06 -5.17 7.87
C MET A 270 0.41 -6.25 8.77
N SER A 271 -0.60 -6.93 8.25
CA SER A 271 -1.32 -8.00 8.98
C SER A 271 -0.43 -9.20 9.30
N GLU A 272 0.46 -9.60 8.40
CA GLU A 272 1.41 -10.69 8.64
C GLU A 272 2.50 -10.29 9.61
N TYR A 273 2.94 -9.05 9.55
CA TYR A 273 3.90 -8.49 10.51
C TYR A 273 3.34 -8.54 11.94
N LEU A 274 2.10 -8.05 12.14
CA LEU A 274 1.45 -8.03 13.45
C LEU A 274 1.27 -9.41 14.09
N LYS A 275 1.07 -10.44 13.27
CA LYS A 275 0.94 -11.82 13.80
C LYS A 275 2.21 -12.33 14.45
N LYS A 276 3.36 -11.86 14.00
CA LYS A 276 4.69 -12.38 14.38
C LYS A 276 5.34 -11.61 15.51
N ILE A 277 4.99 -10.34 15.72
CA ILE A 277 5.62 -9.47 16.70
C ILE A 277 4.93 -9.55 18.07
N THR A 278 5.70 -9.47 19.14
CA THR A 278 5.20 -9.29 20.51
C THR A 278 4.99 -7.81 20.83
N LYS A 279 4.23 -7.49 21.91
CA LYS A 279 4.01 -6.10 22.35
C LYS A 279 5.31 -5.41 22.76
N GLU A 280 6.22 -6.15 23.40
CA GLU A 280 7.53 -5.65 23.82
C GLU A 280 8.45 -5.37 22.63
N GLU A 281 8.49 -6.28 21.65
CA GLU A 281 9.23 -6.08 20.42
C GLU A 281 8.68 -4.89 19.62
N LEU A 282 7.35 -4.74 19.55
CA LEU A 282 6.71 -3.60 18.92
C LEU A 282 7.08 -2.28 19.62
N ARG A 283 7.03 -2.25 20.96
CA ARG A 283 7.39 -1.04 21.74
C ARG A 283 8.84 -0.63 21.54
N LYS A 284 9.75 -1.59 21.36
CA LYS A 284 11.17 -1.33 21.05
C LYS A 284 11.41 -0.90 19.62
N ALA A 285 10.60 -1.43 18.68
CA ALA A 285 10.74 -1.15 17.26
C ALA A 285 10.17 0.23 16.87
N LEU A 286 9.13 0.69 17.58
CA LEU A 286 8.55 2.02 17.45
C LEU A 286 9.33 3.05 18.27
#